data_cdea7b2388daccd15399efc527b65157
#
_entry.id   cdea7b2388daccd15399efc527b65157
#
_cell.length_a   1.000
_cell.length_b   1.000
_cell.length_c   1.000
_cell.angle_alpha   90.00
_cell.angle_beta   90.00
_cell.angle_gamma   90.00
#
_symmetry.space_group_name_H-M   'P 1'
#
loop_
_entity.id
_entity.type
_entity.pdbx_description
1 polymer ?
#
loop_
_entity_poly.entity_id
_entity_poly.type
_entity_poly.pdbx_seq_one_letter_code
_entity_poly.pdbx_strand_id
1 'polypeptide(L)'
;MLFSSKKIIGLDIGSSSIKLAELTVTKGGAVLDNFAMIPSPAQSVSNGEITDTLLIAESIKTAFKENSFRHRSACVGLSGTAVIIKKISIPRTESKNLLDQVRYEAAQYLPFDISQVTLDHHILPFSQSPENMDLLVVAAQNEFILNYLQSVGQAGLKCSILDVSSLALANVFELNYGKTSEPVALFNFGTNITNFLVLFQGDVIFSRDIPVGGFHFTNEISKNMGVTFDE
;
A
#
# COMPACT_ATOMS: atom_id res chain seq x y z
N MET A 1 28.50 -6.62 -16.69
CA MET A 1 27.87 -5.62 -15.80
C MET A 1 27.40 -6.35 -14.56
N LEU A 2 28.03 -6.10 -13.42
CA LEU A 2 27.57 -6.61 -12.13
C LEU A 2 26.30 -5.84 -11.79
N PHE A 3 25.14 -6.48 -11.88
CA PHE A 3 23.90 -5.95 -11.34
C PHE A 3 24.05 -5.92 -9.81
N SER A 4 24.43 -4.77 -9.28
CA SER A 4 24.27 -4.50 -7.86
C SER A 4 22.77 -4.50 -7.58
N SER A 5 22.25 -5.61 -7.03
CA SER A 5 20.90 -5.65 -6.52
C SER A 5 20.79 -4.62 -5.41
N LYS A 6 20.14 -3.49 -5.68
CA LYS A 6 19.83 -2.52 -4.62
C LYS A 6 18.88 -3.23 -3.66
N LYS A 7 19.41 -3.64 -2.52
CA LYS A 7 18.57 -4.20 -1.47
C LYS A 7 17.73 -3.09 -0.87
N ILE A 8 16.43 -3.34 -0.78
CA ILE A 8 15.40 -2.42 -0.27
C ILE A 8 14.67 -3.15 0.86
N ILE A 9 14.33 -2.41 1.91
CA ILE A 9 13.47 -2.89 2.99
C ILE A 9 12.03 -2.57 2.63
N GLY A 10 11.14 -3.57 2.67
CA GLY A 10 9.71 -3.36 2.70
C GLY A 10 9.29 -2.87 4.08
N LEU A 11 8.55 -1.78 4.15
CA LEU A 11 8.03 -1.20 5.39
C LEU A 11 6.51 -1.04 5.28
N ASP A 12 5.80 -1.73 6.17
CA ASP A 12 4.35 -1.63 6.36
C ASP A 12 4.07 -1.01 7.73
N ILE A 13 3.37 0.13 7.74
CA ILE A 13 3.00 0.86 8.96
C ILE A 13 1.49 0.70 9.17
N GLY A 14 1.13 -0.30 9.95
CA GLY A 14 -0.27 -0.60 10.25
C GLY A 14 -0.71 -0.04 11.61
N SER A 15 -2.03 -0.02 11.85
CA SER A 15 -2.61 0.46 13.14
C SER A 15 -2.26 -0.43 14.33
N SER A 16 -2.01 -1.73 14.12
CA SER A 16 -1.67 -2.68 15.18
C SER A 16 -0.17 -3.01 15.22
N SER A 17 0.49 -3.04 14.07
CA SER A 17 1.90 -3.43 13.99
C SER A 17 2.62 -2.74 12.84
N ILE A 18 3.90 -2.46 13.07
CA ILE A 18 4.86 -2.03 12.05
C ILE A 18 5.68 -3.26 11.66
N LYS A 19 5.79 -3.51 10.35
CA LYS A 19 6.53 -4.66 9.80
C LYS A 19 7.63 -4.19 8.89
N LEU A 20 8.80 -4.81 9.03
CA LEU A 20 9.96 -4.61 8.18
C LEU A 20 10.36 -5.94 7.57
N ALA A 21 10.60 -5.97 6.27
CA ALA A 21 11.07 -7.16 5.55
C ALA A 21 12.22 -6.81 4.63
N GLU A 22 13.29 -7.59 4.67
CA GLU A 22 14.43 -7.47 3.78
C GLU A 22 14.49 -8.70 2.89
N LEU A 23 14.47 -8.49 1.57
CA LEU A 23 14.38 -9.56 0.58
C LEU A 23 15.58 -9.54 -0.36
N THR A 24 16.07 -10.73 -0.70
CA THR A 24 16.94 -10.92 -1.86
C THR A 24 16.15 -11.54 -3.00
N VAL A 25 16.05 -10.80 -4.11
CA VAL A 25 15.41 -11.30 -5.34
C VAL A 25 16.46 -12.04 -6.18
N THR A 26 16.18 -13.28 -6.52
CA THR A 26 17.00 -14.17 -7.33
C THR A 26 16.25 -14.59 -8.59
N LYS A 27 16.93 -15.29 -9.52
CA LYS A 27 16.27 -15.88 -10.70
C LYS A 27 15.23 -16.94 -10.33
N GLY A 28 15.33 -17.54 -9.15
CA GLY A 28 14.44 -18.60 -8.66
C GLY A 28 13.32 -18.10 -7.74
N GLY A 29 13.20 -16.80 -7.52
CA GLY A 29 12.20 -16.21 -6.63
C GLY A 29 12.79 -15.24 -5.62
N ALA A 30 12.01 -14.90 -4.61
CA ALA A 30 12.42 -14.01 -3.51
C ALA A 30 12.74 -14.84 -2.26
N VAL A 31 13.82 -14.49 -1.57
CA VAL A 31 14.22 -15.06 -0.28
C VAL A 31 14.11 -13.98 0.79
N LEU A 32 13.42 -14.30 1.88
CA LEU A 32 13.33 -13.43 3.06
C LEU A 32 14.64 -13.52 3.85
N ASP A 33 15.43 -12.44 3.81
CA ASP A 33 16.72 -12.37 4.52
C ASP A 33 16.52 -11.97 5.99
N ASN A 34 15.59 -11.04 6.25
CA ASN A 34 15.31 -10.54 7.59
C ASN A 34 13.86 -10.06 7.71
N PHE A 35 13.28 -10.19 8.89
CA PHE A 35 11.91 -9.76 9.18
C PHE A 35 11.81 -9.29 10.62
N ALA A 36 11.07 -8.19 10.83
CA ALA A 36 10.65 -7.75 12.14
C ALA A 36 9.19 -7.32 12.12
N MET A 37 8.48 -7.62 13.18
CA MET A 37 7.15 -7.12 13.46
C MET A 37 7.10 -6.63 14.89
N ILE A 38 6.74 -5.37 15.08
CA ILE A 38 6.62 -4.73 16.39
C ILE A 38 5.23 -4.12 16.54
N PRO A 39 4.69 -4.01 17.76
CA PRO A 39 3.45 -3.30 17.98
C PRO A 39 3.56 -1.84 17.55
N SER A 40 2.53 -1.31 16.90
CA SER A 40 2.41 0.12 16.67
C SER A 40 2.10 0.83 17.99
N PRO A 41 2.69 2.01 18.26
CA PRO A 41 2.31 2.80 19.41
C PRO A 41 0.81 3.11 19.39
N ALA A 42 0.20 3.07 20.57
CA ALA A 42 -1.23 3.31 20.70
C ALA A 42 -1.63 4.67 20.09
N GLN A 43 -2.69 4.68 19.29
CA GLN A 43 -3.25 5.87 18.65
C GLN A 43 -2.30 6.61 17.69
N SER A 44 -1.16 6.05 17.32
CA SER A 44 -0.22 6.67 16.38
C SER A 44 -0.57 6.47 14.91
N VAL A 45 -1.46 5.51 14.62
CA VAL A 45 -1.99 5.24 13.27
C VAL A 45 -3.49 5.00 13.37
N SER A 46 -4.28 5.82 12.68
CA SER A 46 -5.74 5.69 12.60
C SER A 46 -6.20 5.65 11.14
N ASN A 47 -6.91 4.59 10.76
CA ASN A 47 -7.41 4.39 9.39
C ASN A 47 -6.33 4.55 8.30
N GLY A 48 -5.10 4.13 8.62
CA GLY A 48 -3.93 4.27 7.76
C GLY A 48 -3.21 5.62 7.90
N GLU A 49 -3.80 6.63 8.52
CA GLU A 49 -3.17 7.93 8.73
C GLU A 49 -2.22 7.89 9.94
N ILE A 50 -0.99 8.36 9.76
CA ILE A 50 -0.02 8.54 10.84
C ILE A 50 -0.36 9.84 11.58
N THR A 51 -0.78 9.72 12.83
CA THR A 51 -1.16 10.84 13.71
C THR A 51 0.01 11.33 14.56
N ASP A 52 1.04 10.49 14.77
CA ASP A 52 2.27 10.84 15.48
C ASP A 52 3.50 10.30 14.75
N THR A 53 4.12 11.17 13.96
CA THR A 53 5.28 10.82 13.13
C THR A 53 6.53 10.50 13.96
N LEU A 54 6.67 11.11 15.16
CA LEU A 54 7.82 10.88 16.04
C LEU A 54 7.75 9.51 16.70
N LEU A 55 6.60 9.13 17.24
CA LEU A 55 6.41 7.81 17.84
C LEU A 55 6.62 6.68 16.82
N ILE A 56 6.12 6.84 15.61
CA ILE A 56 6.34 5.89 14.52
C ILE A 56 7.84 5.82 14.16
N ALA A 57 8.51 6.97 14.04
CA ALA A 57 9.94 7.00 13.73
C ALA A 57 10.80 6.29 14.80
N GLU A 58 10.53 6.53 16.08
CA GLU A 58 11.25 5.87 17.17
C GLU A 58 10.99 4.34 17.20
N SER A 59 9.76 3.93 16.92
CA SER A 59 9.43 2.51 16.81
C SER A 59 10.18 1.83 15.68
N ILE A 60 10.24 2.47 14.50
CA ILE A 60 11.02 1.96 13.34
C ILE A 60 12.51 1.89 13.69
N LYS A 61 13.09 2.91 14.35
CA LYS A 61 14.50 2.89 14.80
C LYS A 61 14.78 1.73 15.73
N THR A 62 13.89 1.49 16.69
CA THR A 62 14.00 0.39 17.64
C THR A 62 13.98 -0.96 16.93
N ALA A 63 12.97 -1.20 16.08
CA ALA A 63 12.87 -2.42 15.30
C ALA A 63 14.10 -2.65 14.43
N PHE A 64 14.59 -1.58 13.79
CA PHE A 64 15.76 -1.61 12.94
C PHE A 64 17.03 -2.02 13.69
N LYS A 65 17.24 -1.45 14.88
CA LYS A 65 18.41 -1.70 15.73
C LYS A 65 18.38 -3.12 16.32
N GLU A 66 17.24 -3.54 16.84
CA GLU A 66 17.09 -4.83 17.53
C GLU A 66 17.17 -6.02 16.57
N ASN A 67 16.76 -5.84 15.32
CA ASN A 67 16.69 -6.91 14.33
C ASN A 67 17.81 -6.88 13.30
N SER A 68 18.88 -6.09 13.53
CA SER A 68 20.11 -6.10 12.72
C SER A 68 19.90 -5.80 11.22
N PHE A 69 18.92 -4.98 10.86
CA PHE A 69 18.75 -4.49 9.49
C PHE A 69 19.94 -3.65 9.05
N ARG A 70 20.37 -3.79 7.81
CA ARG A 70 21.60 -3.14 7.30
C ARG A 70 21.32 -2.08 6.25
N HIS A 71 20.27 -2.25 5.46
CA HIS A 71 19.94 -1.35 4.37
C HIS A 71 19.09 -0.17 4.86
N ARG A 72 19.28 0.99 4.26
CA ARG A 72 18.57 2.23 4.65
C ARG A 72 17.56 2.70 3.60
N SER A 73 17.52 2.01 2.46
CA SER A 73 16.55 2.29 1.40
C SER A 73 15.28 1.50 1.67
N ALA A 74 14.13 2.17 1.71
CA ALA A 74 12.84 1.55 2.00
C ALA A 74 11.86 1.71 0.83
N CYS A 75 11.05 0.66 0.63
CA CYS A 75 9.79 0.69 -0.07
C CYS A 75 8.69 0.73 0.99
N VAL A 76 7.85 1.74 0.95
CA VAL A 76 6.83 2.01 1.97
C VAL A 76 5.46 1.80 1.38
N GLY A 77 4.64 0.98 2.02
CA GLY A 77 3.25 0.76 1.63
C GLY A 77 2.32 1.79 2.26
N LEU A 78 1.56 2.50 1.44
CA LEU A 78 0.45 3.36 1.86
C LEU A 78 -0.83 2.54 1.97
N SER A 79 -1.63 2.79 2.99
CA SER A 79 -2.96 2.17 3.17
C SER A 79 -3.86 3.15 3.91
N GLY A 80 -5.12 3.25 3.51
CA GLY A 80 -6.09 4.07 4.21
C GLY A 80 -6.95 4.93 3.31
N THR A 81 -7.89 5.65 3.92
CA THR A 81 -8.93 6.42 3.22
C THR A 81 -8.41 7.62 2.41
N ALA A 82 -7.17 8.05 2.68
CA ALA A 82 -6.51 9.12 1.92
C ALA A 82 -5.86 8.62 0.61
N VAL A 83 -5.92 7.30 0.33
CA VAL A 83 -5.46 6.67 -0.91
C VAL A 83 -6.67 6.14 -1.67
N ILE A 84 -6.82 6.55 -2.91
CA ILE A 84 -7.91 6.13 -3.80
C ILE A 84 -7.32 5.39 -4.98
N ILE A 85 -7.81 4.18 -5.21
CA ILE A 85 -7.51 3.38 -6.41
C ILE A 85 -8.78 3.26 -7.22
N LYS A 86 -8.73 3.65 -8.49
CA LYS A 86 -9.90 3.60 -9.36
C LYS A 86 -9.53 3.22 -10.78
N LYS A 87 -10.29 2.31 -11.35
CA LYS A 87 -10.27 2.04 -12.78
C LYS A 87 -11.07 3.11 -13.51
N ILE A 88 -10.46 3.73 -14.53
CA ILE A 88 -11.11 4.68 -15.43
C ILE A 88 -10.93 4.23 -16.88
N SER A 89 -11.82 4.68 -17.76
CA SER A 89 -11.74 4.45 -19.20
C SER A 89 -11.73 5.81 -19.91
N ILE A 90 -10.70 6.06 -20.70
CA ILE A 90 -10.53 7.32 -21.43
C ILE A 90 -10.33 7.05 -22.93
N PRO A 91 -10.64 7.99 -23.81
CA PRO A 91 -10.27 7.87 -25.22
C PRO A 91 -8.77 7.67 -25.39
N ARG A 92 -8.38 6.81 -26.34
CA ARG A 92 -6.95 6.60 -26.63
C ARG A 92 -6.27 7.91 -26.95
N THR A 93 -5.19 8.20 -26.25
CA THR A 93 -4.41 9.43 -26.42
C THR A 93 -2.93 9.12 -26.49
N GLU A 94 -2.16 10.07 -27.03
CA GLU A 94 -0.71 9.96 -27.07
C GLU A 94 -0.12 10.11 -25.67
N SER A 95 0.96 9.40 -25.39
CA SER A 95 1.60 9.36 -24.07
C SER A 95 1.95 10.75 -23.49
N LYS A 96 2.30 11.72 -24.36
CA LYS A 96 2.62 13.09 -23.95
C LYS A 96 1.45 13.85 -23.30
N ASN A 97 0.20 13.48 -23.63
CA ASN A 97 -1.02 14.12 -23.12
C ASN A 97 -1.73 13.27 -22.06
N LEU A 98 -1.23 12.06 -21.82
CA LEU A 98 -1.91 11.09 -20.98
C LEU A 98 -2.06 11.56 -19.53
N LEU A 99 -1.00 12.11 -18.95
CA LEU A 99 -1.03 12.55 -17.54
C LEU A 99 -2.03 13.69 -17.32
N ASP A 100 -2.11 14.64 -18.25
CA ASP A 100 -3.06 15.76 -18.16
C ASP A 100 -4.50 15.27 -18.30
N GLN A 101 -4.74 14.31 -19.20
CA GLN A 101 -6.04 13.69 -19.35
C GLN A 101 -6.44 12.87 -18.12
N VAL A 102 -5.51 12.10 -17.55
CA VAL A 102 -5.73 11.37 -16.28
C VAL A 102 -6.07 12.34 -15.15
N ARG A 103 -5.35 13.46 -15.04
CA ARG A 103 -5.64 14.50 -14.03
C ARG A 103 -7.04 15.12 -14.22
N TYR A 104 -7.39 15.43 -15.44
CA TYR A 104 -8.71 15.98 -15.77
C TYR A 104 -9.84 15.01 -15.38
N GLU A 105 -9.72 13.74 -15.76
CA GLU A 105 -10.71 12.72 -15.43
C GLU A 105 -10.72 12.43 -13.91
N ALA A 106 -9.56 12.34 -13.27
CA ALA A 106 -9.46 12.10 -11.83
C ALA A 106 -10.16 13.19 -11.02
N ALA A 107 -10.05 14.46 -11.42
CA ALA A 107 -10.68 15.58 -10.72
C ALA A 107 -12.22 15.46 -10.62
N GLN A 108 -12.86 14.66 -11.48
CA GLN A 108 -14.33 14.51 -11.49
C GLN A 108 -14.86 13.60 -10.36
N TYR A 109 -14.02 12.72 -9.81
CA TYR A 109 -14.46 11.73 -8.81
C TYR A 109 -13.64 11.73 -7.51
N LEU A 110 -12.54 12.47 -7.48
CA LEU A 110 -11.78 12.62 -6.24
C LEU A 110 -12.54 13.56 -5.29
N PRO A 111 -12.66 13.21 -4.00
CA PRO A 111 -13.26 14.09 -2.99
C PRO A 111 -12.29 15.20 -2.53
N PHE A 112 -11.12 15.31 -3.18
CA PHE A 112 -10.04 16.23 -2.85
C PHE A 112 -9.72 17.11 -4.04
N ASP A 113 -9.13 18.29 -3.76
CA ASP A 113 -8.58 19.14 -4.81
C ASP A 113 -7.41 18.43 -5.51
N ILE A 114 -7.43 18.42 -6.84
CA ILE A 114 -6.41 17.77 -7.68
C ILE A 114 -4.99 18.32 -7.44
N SER A 115 -4.87 19.56 -6.97
CA SER A 115 -3.59 20.17 -6.59
C SER A 115 -3.02 19.65 -5.28
N GLN A 116 -3.86 19.02 -4.44
CA GLN A 116 -3.50 18.49 -3.13
C GLN A 116 -3.20 16.98 -3.15
N VAL A 117 -3.21 16.36 -4.33
CA VAL A 117 -2.95 14.93 -4.48
C VAL A 117 -1.78 14.64 -5.40
N THR A 118 -1.07 13.57 -5.10
CA THR A 118 -0.12 12.92 -6.01
C THR A 118 -0.86 11.82 -6.74
N LEU A 119 -0.72 11.81 -8.06
CA LEU A 119 -1.36 10.83 -8.96
C LEU A 119 -0.30 9.97 -9.65
N ASP A 120 -0.62 8.69 -9.77
CA ASP A 120 0.06 7.76 -10.67
C ASP A 120 -0.96 6.91 -11.41
N HIS A 121 -0.57 6.27 -12.51
CA HIS A 121 -1.46 5.44 -13.30
C HIS A 121 -0.75 4.25 -13.93
N HIS A 122 -1.51 3.20 -14.17
CA HIS A 122 -1.09 2.02 -14.90
C HIS A 122 -2.09 1.74 -16.05
N ILE A 123 -1.59 1.55 -17.28
CA ILE A 123 -2.44 1.22 -18.42
C ILE A 123 -2.76 -0.27 -18.38
N LEU A 124 -4.04 -0.60 -18.31
CA LEU A 124 -4.49 -1.98 -18.36
C LEU A 124 -4.40 -2.53 -19.79
N PRO A 125 -3.98 -3.79 -19.98
CA PRO A 125 -3.78 -4.38 -21.31
C PRO A 125 -5.09 -4.66 -22.07
N PHE A 126 -6.22 -4.55 -21.39
CA PHE A 126 -7.56 -4.80 -21.95
C PHE A 126 -8.48 -3.61 -21.73
N SER A 127 -9.30 -3.31 -22.72
CA SER A 127 -10.37 -2.33 -22.66
C SER A 127 -11.63 -2.90 -23.30
N GLN A 128 -12.80 -2.44 -22.83
CA GLN A 128 -14.09 -2.85 -23.41
C GLN A 128 -14.33 -2.28 -24.81
N SER A 129 -13.66 -1.18 -25.15
CA SER A 129 -13.76 -0.53 -26.47
C SER A 129 -12.38 -0.36 -27.09
N PRO A 130 -12.20 -0.65 -28.40
CA PRO A 130 -10.93 -0.41 -29.10
C PRO A 130 -10.53 1.08 -29.15
N GLU A 131 -11.50 1.99 -29.08
CA GLU A 131 -11.29 3.44 -29.11
C GLU A 131 -10.85 4.00 -27.76
N ASN A 132 -11.04 3.22 -26.70
CA ASN A 132 -10.68 3.60 -25.34
C ASN A 132 -9.45 2.84 -24.84
N MET A 133 -8.86 3.36 -23.79
CA MET A 133 -7.88 2.70 -22.95
C MET A 133 -8.36 2.73 -21.51
N ASP A 134 -8.21 1.60 -20.82
CA ASP A 134 -8.52 1.48 -19.41
C ASP A 134 -7.25 1.70 -18.60
N LEU A 135 -7.37 2.46 -17.52
CA LEU A 135 -6.26 2.74 -16.61
C LEU A 135 -6.68 2.46 -15.17
N LEU A 136 -5.74 1.94 -14.41
CA LEU A 136 -5.81 1.97 -12.97
C LEU A 136 -5.14 3.26 -12.50
N VAL A 137 -5.88 4.14 -11.84
CA VAL A 137 -5.38 5.41 -11.31
C VAL A 137 -5.29 5.31 -9.81
N VAL A 138 -4.16 5.74 -9.28
CA VAL A 138 -3.91 5.87 -7.85
C VAL A 138 -3.77 7.35 -7.52
N ALA A 139 -4.50 7.80 -6.50
CA ALA A 139 -4.41 9.15 -5.96
C ALA A 139 -4.18 9.09 -4.45
N ALA A 140 -3.20 9.82 -3.95
CA ALA A 140 -2.94 9.95 -2.53
C ALA A 140 -2.78 11.43 -2.14
N GLN A 141 -3.36 11.81 -1.00
CA GLN A 141 -3.23 13.17 -0.49
C GLN A 141 -1.77 13.50 -0.15
N ASN A 142 -1.30 14.68 -0.54
CA ASN A 142 0.08 15.11 -0.33
C ASN A 142 0.45 15.17 1.15
N GLU A 143 -0.45 15.65 2.01
CA GLU A 143 -0.25 15.70 3.46
C GLU A 143 -0.08 14.29 4.05
N PHE A 144 -0.93 13.35 3.62
CA PHE A 144 -0.83 11.95 4.00
C PHE A 144 0.54 11.35 3.61
N ILE A 145 0.99 11.57 2.38
CA ILE A 145 2.31 11.14 1.90
C ILE A 145 3.42 11.75 2.76
N LEU A 146 3.33 13.05 3.08
CA LEU A 146 4.35 13.75 3.87
C LEU A 146 4.52 13.16 5.26
N ASN A 147 3.45 12.76 5.95
CA ASN A 147 3.53 12.13 7.27
C ASN A 147 4.31 10.79 7.22
N TYR A 148 4.09 9.98 6.18
CA TYR A 148 4.88 8.77 5.95
C TYR A 148 6.35 9.06 5.66
N LEU A 149 6.63 9.98 4.74
CA LEU A 149 8.00 10.37 4.40
C LEU A 149 8.74 10.96 5.60
N GLN A 150 8.07 11.76 6.42
CA GLN A 150 8.63 12.35 7.62
C GLN A 150 8.96 11.27 8.67
N SER A 151 8.05 10.36 8.96
CA SER A 151 8.29 9.25 9.90
C SER A 151 9.48 8.38 9.47
N VAL A 152 9.53 8.01 8.19
CA VAL A 152 10.59 7.19 7.60
C VAL A 152 11.94 7.94 7.63
N GLY A 153 11.94 9.22 7.26
CA GLY A 153 13.14 10.07 7.28
C GLY A 153 13.68 10.28 8.69
N GLN A 154 12.83 10.56 9.66
CA GLN A 154 13.19 10.68 11.08
C GLN A 154 13.71 9.36 11.67
N ALA A 155 13.23 8.22 11.17
CA ALA A 155 13.79 6.91 11.51
C ALA A 155 15.20 6.66 10.94
N GLY A 156 15.73 7.56 10.12
CA GLY A 156 17.02 7.43 9.47
C GLY A 156 17.01 6.51 8.25
N LEU A 157 15.82 6.27 7.68
CA LEU A 157 15.62 5.53 6.43
C LEU A 157 15.39 6.51 5.27
N LYS A 158 15.66 6.05 4.05
CA LYS A 158 15.33 6.78 2.83
C LYS A 158 14.16 6.08 2.14
N CYS A 159 13.03 6.73 2.04
CA CYS A 159 11.95 6.26 1.18
C CYS A 159 12.41 6.37 -0.28
N SER A 160 12.58 5.23 -0.94
CA SER A 160 13.00 5.16 -2.35
C SER A 160 11.85 4.78 -3.26
N ILE A 161 10.85 4.10 -2.72
CA ILE A 161 9.62 3.73 -3.38
C ILE A 161 8.47 3.97 -2.39
N LEU A 162 7.44 4.61 -2.87
CA LEU A 162 6.17 4.74 -2.18
C LEU A 162 5.14 3.96 -2.99
N ASP A 163 4.60 2.90 -2.42
CA ASP A 163 3.65 2.00 -3.08
C ASP A 163 2.33 1.99 -2.30
N VAL A 164 1.33 1.32 -2.79
CA VAL A 164 0.08 1.07 -2.07
C VAL A 164 0.04 -0.35 -1.58
N SER A 165 -0.24 -0.55 -0.28
CA SER A 165 -0.20 -1.87 0.37
C SER A 165 -1.05 -2.92 -0.32
N SER A 166 -2.22 -2.53 -0.85
CA SER A 166 -3.08 -3.44 -1.60
C SER A 166 -2.46 -3.85 -2.95
N LEU A 167 -1.77 -2.94 -3.66
CA LEU A 167 -1.07 -3.29 -4.91
C LEU A 167 0.17 -4.14 -4.63
N ALA A 168 0.87 -3.90 -3.52
CA ALA A 168 1.97 -4.76 -3.07
C ALA A 168 1.48 -6.19 -2.78
N LEU A 169 0.27 -6.37 -2.22
CA LEU A 169 -0.36 -7.68 -2.04
C LEU A 169 -0.62 -8.37 -3.39
N ALA A 170 -1.09 -7.64 -4.39
CA ALA A 170 -1.27 -8.16 -5.75
C ALA A 170 0.06 -8.67 -6.34
N ASN A 171 1.14 -7.90 -6.19
CA ASN A 171 2.48 -8.27 -6.64
C ASN A 171 2.99 -9.54 -5.95
N VAL A 172 2.77 -9.68 -4.64
CA VAL A 172 3.15 -10.90 -3.87
C VAL A 172 2.33 -12.10 -4.33
N PHE A 173 1.04 -11.92 -4.60
CA PHE A 173 0.20 -12.98 -5.15
C PHE A 173 0.74 -13.46 -6.51
N GLU A 174 1.01 -12.55 -7.45
CA GLU A 174 1.54 -12.90 -8.77
C GLU A 174 2.93 -13.58 -8.66
N LEU A 175 3.78 -13.13 -7.74
CA LEU A 175 5.10 -13.74 -7.53
C LEU A 175 5.01 -15.22 -7.10
N ASN A 176 4.01 -15.57 -6.28
CA ASN A 176 3.89 -16.91 -5.70
C ASN A 176 3.01 -17.86 -6.53
N TYR A 177 1.99 -17.33 -7.21
CA TYR A 177 0.97 -18.14 -7.90
C TYR A 177 0.95 -17.92 -9.42
N GLY A 178 1.66 -16.88 -9.89
CA GLY A 178 1.64 -16.49 -11.31
C GLY A 178 0.36 -15.78 -11.72
N LYS A 179 0.24 -15.52 -13.02
CA LYS A 179 -0.96 -14.94 -13.61
C LYS A 179 -2.03 -16.01 -13.80
N THR A 180 -3.23 -15.71 -13.35
CA THR A 180 -4.38 -16.62 -13.47
C THR A 180 -5.24 -16.24 -14.67
N SER A 181 -5.88 -17.22 -15.31
CA SER A 181 -6.84 -17.00 -16.39
C SER A 181 -8.22 -16.57 -15.89
N GLU A 182 -8.50 -16.79 -14.60
CA GLU A 182 -9.76 -16.41 -13.97
C GLU A 182 -9.56 -15.26 -12.98
N PRO A 183 -10.61 -14.46 -12.69
CA PRO A 183 -10.54 -13.45 -11.67
C PRO A 183 -10.26 -14.03 -10.28
N VAL A 184 -9.37 -13.38 -9.54
CA VAL A 184 -9.01 -13.77 -8.16
C VAL A 184 -9.36 -12.63 -7.23
N ALA A 185 -10.09 -12.94 -6.16
CA ALA A 185 -10.39 -12.00 -5.08
C ALA A 185 -9.37 -12.15 -3.95
N LEU A 186 -8.72 -11.05 -3.57
CA LEU A 186 -7.81 -10.99 -2.45
C LEU A 186 -8.40 -10.12 -1.33
N PHE A 187 -8.27 -10.60 -0.11
CA PHE A 187 -8.67 -9.87 1.10
C PHE A 187 -7.48 -9.77 2.04
N ASN A 188 -7.16 -8.56 2.47
CA ASN A 188 -6.22 -8.30 3.54
C ASN A 188 -6.97 -7.74 4.75
N PHE A 189 -7.19 -8.59 5.76
CA PHE A 189 -7.87 -8.21 6.99
C PHE A 189 -6.91 -7.51 7.94
N GLY A 190 -6.92 -6.19 7.95
CA GLY A 190 -6.18 -5.38 8.91
C GLY A 190 -6.95 -5.22 10.23
N THR A 191 -6.42 -4.39 11.12
CA THR A 191 -7.05 -4.08 12.40
C THR A 191 -8.33 -3.26 12.23
N ASN A 192 -8.28 -2.20 11.45
CA ASN A 192 -9.42 -1.28 11.26
C ASN A 192 -10.00 -1.32 9.85
N ILE A 193 -9.20 -1.72 8.87
CA ILE A 193 -9.55 -1.70 7.45
C ILE A 193 -9.27 -3.08 6.84
N THR A 194 -10.18 -3.54 6.01
CA THR A 194 -9.97 -4.68 5.11
C THR A 194 -9.78 -4.15 3.69
N ASN A 195 -8.61 -4.45 3.09
CA ASN A 195 -8.42 -4.17 1.66
C ASN A 195 -8.98 -5.32 0.85
N PHE A 196 -9.80 -5.00 -0.12
CA PHE A 196 -10.38 -5.94 -1.08
C PHE A 196 -9.91 -5.60 -2.48
N LEU A 197 -9.37 -6.59 -3.20
CA LEU A 197 -8.92 -6.46 -4.59
C LEU A 197 -9.49 -7.58 -5.44
N VAL A 198 -9.68 -7.29 -6.72
CA VAL A 198 -9.91 -8.31 -7.74
C VAL A 198 -8.81 -8.20 -8.79
N LEU A 199 -8.12 -9.30 -9.01
CA LEU A 199 -7.09 -9.46 -10.04
C LEU A 199 -7.67 -10.22 -11.23
N PHE A 200 -7.24 -9.83 -12.43
CA PHE A 200 -7.51 -10.57 -13.66
C PHE A 200 -6.28 -10.53 -14.56
N GLN A 201 -5.75 -11.68 -14.92
CA GLN A 201 -4.54 -11.83 -15.73
C GLN A 201 -3.30 -11.08 -15.20
N GLY A 202 -3.21 -10.92 -13.87
CA GLY A 202 -2.13 -10.22 -13.18
C GLY A 202 -2.37 -8.73 -12.96
N ASP A 203 -3.43 -8.15 -13.53
CA ASP A 203 -3.78 -6.74 -13.33
C ASP A 203 -4.89 -6.57 -12.29
N VAL A 204 -4.79 -5.53 -11.47
CA VAL A 204 -5.84 -5.14 -10.53
C VAL A 204 -6.95 -4.43 -11.31
N ILE A 205 -8.12 -5.05 -11.35
CA ILE A 205 -9.30 -4.51 -12.05
C ILE A 205 -10.31 -3.85 -11.12
N PHE A 206 -10.20 -4.13 -9.83
CA PHE A 206 -11.03 -3.53 -8.79
C PHE A 206 -10.23 -3.47 -7.47
N SER A 207 -10.39 -2.38 -6.73
CA SER A 207 -9.85 -2.22 -5.38
C SER A 207 -10.80 -1.40 -4.52
N ARG A 208 -10.96 -1.82 -3.26
CA ARG A 208 -11.76 -1.09 -2.28
C ARG A 208 -11.24 -1.31 -0.87
N ASP A 209 -11.14 -0.24 -0.11
CA ASP A 209 -10.94 -0.29 1.33
C ASP A 209 -12.29 -0.33 2.04
N ILE A 210 -12.47 -1.32 2.91
CA ILE A 210 -13.66 -1.55 3.70
C ILE A 210 -13.30 -1.15 5.15
N PRO A 211 -13.98 -0.16 5.76
CA PRO A 211 -13.64 0.32 7.11
C PRO A 211 -14.15 -0.64 8.20
N VAL A 212 -13.85 -1.92 8.04
CA VAL A 212 -14.12 -3.01 8.98
C VAL A 212 -12.88 -3.90 9.03
N GLY A 213 -12.40 -4.22 10.20
CA GLY A 213 -11.24 -5.09 10.41
C GLY A 213 -11.34 -5.86 11.72
N GLY A 214 -10.25 -6.52 12.13
CA GLY A 214 -10.21 -7.38 13.30
C GLY A 214 -10.70 -6.73 14.59
N PHE A 215 -10.39 -5.44 14.79
CA PHE A 215 -10.87 -4.66 15.93
C PHE A 215 -12.41 -4.68 16.05
N HIS A 216 -13.11 -4.55 14.95
CA HIS A 216 -14.57 -4.54 14.95
C HIS A 216 -15.15 -5.89 15.38
N PHE A 217 -14.55 -7.00 14.89
CA PHE A 217 -14.95 -8.35 15.27
C PHE A 217 -14.70 -8.59 16.76
N THR A 218 -13.49 -8.31 17.25
CA THR A 218 -13.13 -8.48 18.68
C THR A 218 -14.06 -7.64 19.57
N ASN A 219 -14.31 -6.38 19.20
CA ASN A 219 -15.17 -5.49 19.96
C ASN A 219 -16.64 -5.99 20.03
N GLU A 220 -17.16 -6.53 18.93
CA GLU A 220 -18.52 -7.12 18.94
C GLU A 220 -18.58 -8.42 19.77
N ILE A 221 -17.55 -9.27 19.72
CA ILE A 221 -17.46 -10.45 20.58
C ILE A 221 -17.40 -10.04 22.05
N SER A 222 -16.54 -9.10 22.41
CA SER A 222 -16.40 -8.56 23.76
C SER A 222 -17.75 -8.05 24.31
N LYS A 223 -18.46 -7.23 23.53
CA LYS A 223 -19.78 -6.70 23.92
C LYS A 223 -20.82 -7.80 24.11
N ASN A 224 -20.91 -8.75 23.17
CA ASN A 224 -21.94 -9.78 23.19
C ASN A 224 -21.69 -10.84 24.28
N MET A 225 -20.42 -11.10 24.61
CA MET A 225 -20.04 -12.07 25.65
C MET A 225 -19.87 -11.46 27.05
N GLY A 226 -19.83 -10.11 27.15
CA GLY A 226 -19.59 -9.41 28.41
C GLY A 226 -18.20 -9.62 28.97
N VAL A 227 -17.20 -9.84 28.09
CA VAL A 227 -15.78 -10.01 28.43
C VAL A 227 -14.98 -8.78 28.03
N THR A 228 -13.76 -8.64 28.53
CA THR A 228 -12.86 -7.55 28.11
C THR A 228 -12.33 -7.79 26.68
N PHE A 229 -11.75 -6.77 26.06
CA PHE A 229 -11.19 -6.87 24.70
C PHE A 229 -10.02 -7.87 24.63
N ASP A 230 -9.27 -8.02 25.73
CA ASP A 230 -8.08 -8.88 25.82
C ASP A 230 -8.41 -10.33 26.21
N GLU A 231 -9.61 -10.61 26.71
CA GLU A 231 -10.16 -11.93 26.98
C GLU A 231 -10.77 -12.55 25.73
#